data_ecf738bfca3b732ccf1beddc7787844c
#
_entry.id   ecf738bfca3b732ccf1beddc7787844c
#
_cell.length_a   1.000
_cell.length_b   1.000
_cell.length_c   1.000
_cell.angle_alpha   90.00
_cell.angle_beta   90.00
_cell.angle_gamma   90.00
#
_symmetry.space_group_name_H-M   'P 1'
#
loop_
_entity.id
_entity.type
_entity.pdbx_description
1 polymer ?
#
loop_
_entity_poly.entity_id
_entity_poly.type
_entity_poly.pdbx_seq_one_letter_code
_entity_poly.pdbx_strand_id
1 'polypeptide(L)'
;MSALFGPSGNSLSFYAAGFKHSYEEPAYLSSMGLDAYEYSAGNGITGSEKVFSKLGEEARRHGIALSFHTPYYISLSGIDPEKRLKSLDYIAKSLWASHLMGADTI
;
A
#
# COMPACT_ATOMS: atom_id res chain seq x y z
N MET A 1 -4.95 -16.62 -17.38
CA MET A 1 -4.82 -15.61 -16.29
C MET A 1 -4.59 -16.33 -14.98
N SER A 2 -3.47 -16.06 -14.33
CA SER A 2 -3.13 -16.68 -13.05
C SER A 2 -3.47 -15.74 -11.89
N ALA A 3 -3.84 -16.31 -10.75
CA ALA A 3 -3.99 -15.54 -9.52
C ALA A 3 -2.60 -15.06 -9.04
N LEU A 4 -2.55 -13.86 -8.45
CA LEU A 4 -1.35 -13.31 -7.84
C LEU A 4 -1.51 -13.39 -6.32
N PHE A 5 -0.45 -13.77 -5.63
CA PHE A 5 -0.46 -13.98 -4.18
C PHE A 5 0.59 -13.10 -3.50
N GLY A 6 0.20 -12.54 -2.37
CA GLY A 6 1.09 -11.73 -1.56
C GLY A 6 0.43 -11.23 -0.28
N PRO A 7 1.20 -10.64 0.63
CA PRO A 7 0.68 -10.15 1.90
C PRO A 7 0.07 -8.76 1.81
N SER A 8 -0.69 -8.41 2.83
CA SER A 8 -1.10 -7.04 3.13
C SER A 8 -0.28 -6.53 4.31
N GLY A 9 0.49 -5.46 4.08
CA GLY A 9 1.39 -4.91 5.07
C GLY A 9 2.69 -5.71 5.25
N ASN A 10 3.52 -5.25 6.17
CA ASN A 10 4.81 -5.86 6.44
C ASN A 10 4.68 -6.94 7.51
N SER A 11 5.18 -8.13 7.22
CA SER A 11 5.10 -9.27 8.13
C SER A 11 6.17 -9.20 9.23
N LEU A 12 5.96 -9.98 10.29
CA LEU A 12 6.98 -10.14 11.33
C LEU A 12 8.26 -10.77 10.76
N SER A 13 8.13 -11.71 9.82
CA SER A 13 9.28 -12.33 9.16
C SER A 13 10.10 -11.34 8.34
N PHE A 14 9.43 -10.37 7.72
CA PHE A 14 10.09 -9.26 7.01
C PHE A 14 11.00 -8.47 7.96
N TYR A 15 10.47 -8.06 9.10
CA TYR A 15 11.26 -7.34 10.10
C TYR A 15 12.34 -8.22 10.73
N ALA A 16 12.06 -9.49 10.98
CA ALA A 16 13.02 -10.44 11.52
C ALA A 16 14.20 -10.67 10.56
N ALA A 17 13.97 -10.55 9.27
CA ALA A 17 15.01 -10.64 8.24
C ALA A 17 15.89 -9.37 8.15
N GLY A 18 15.62 -8.35 8.96
CA GLY A 18 16.42 -7.12 9.01
C GLY A 18 15.91 -5.97 8.15
N PHE A 19 14.78 -6.14 7.46
CA PHE A 19 14.17 -5.08 6.67
C PHE A 19 13.36 -4.13 7.54
N LYS A 20 13.16 -2.90 7.07
CA LYS A 20 12.46 -1.85 7.83
C LYS A 20 11.41 -1.10 7.01
N HIS A 21 11.67 -0.86 5.74
CA HIS A 21 10.86 0.03 4.89
C HIS A 21 10.02 -0.75 3.90
N SER A 22 8.79 -0.30 3.67
CA SER A 22 7.88 -0.95 2.72
C SER A 22 8.44 -1.06 1.31
N TYR A 23 9.30 -0.12 0.89
CA TYR A 23 9.94 -0.21 -0.43
C TYR A 23 10.96 -1.35 -0.55
N GLU A 24 11.30 -2.03 0.56
CA GLU A 24 12.13 -3.24 0.55
C GLU A 24 11.30 -4.51 0.36
N GLU A 25 9.97 -4.42 0.52
CA GLU A 25 9.06 -5.56 0.36
C GLU A 25 9.12 -6.21 -1.03
N PRO A 26 9.16 -5.47 -2.15
CA PRO A 26 9.21 -6.12 -3.46
C PRO A 26 10.37 -7.09 -3.64
N ALA A 27 11.57 -6.71 -3.21
CA ALA A 27 12.73 -7.59 -3.28
C ALA A 27 12.56 -8.82 -2.38
N TYR A 28 12.07 -8.61 -1.15
CA TYR A 28 11.82 -9.67 -0.18
C TYR A 28 10.79 -10.68 -0.69
N LEU A 29 9.66 -10.19 -1.18
CA LEU A 29 8.57 -11.03 -1.69
C LEU A 29 8.98 -11.79 -2.95
N SER A 30 9.70 -11.13 -3.84
CA SER A 30 10.23 -11.77 -5.05
C SER A 30 11.16 -12.94 -4.68
N SER A 31 11.98 -12.78 -3.66
CA SER A 31 12.88 -13.85 -3.18
C SER A 31 12.13 -15.07 -2.65
N MET A 32 10.88 -14.89 -2.22
CA MET A 32 10.00 -15.98 -1.74
C MET A 32 9.08 -16.53 -2.82
N GLY A 33 9.16 -16.03 -4.04
CA GLY A 33 8.28 -16.46 -5.13
C GLY A 33 6.87 -15.90 -5.05
N LEU A 34 6.65 -14.81 -4.31
CA LEU A 34 5.36 -14.12 -4.24
C LEU A 34 5.26 -13.04 -5.33
N ASP A 35 4.03 -12.65 -5.67
CA ASP A 35 3.74 -11.86 -6.86
C ASP A 35 3.10 -10.50 -6.58
N ALA A 36 2.61 -10.30 -5.37
CA ALA A 36 1.79 -9.13 -5.04
C ALA A 36 2.09 -8.60 -3.64
N TYR A 37 1.85 -7.30 -3.47
CA TYR A 37 1.95 -6.64 -2.17
C TYR A 37 0.85 -5.60 -2.05
N GLU A 38 0.13 -5.61 -0.93
CA GLU A 38 -0.80 -4.56 -0.58
C GLU A 38 -0.19 -3.64 0.46
N TYR A 39 -0.01 -2.36 0.10
CA TYR A 39 0.41 -1.36 1.08
C TYR A 39 -0.75 -1.08 2.04
N SER A 40 -0.52 -1.31 3.33
CA SER A 40 -1.56 -1.14 4.35
C SER A 40 -1.47 0.23 5.01
N ALA A 41 -2.41 1.11 4.66
CA ALA A 41 -2.58 2.42 5.29
C ALA A 41 -3.77 2.42 6.27
N GLY A 42 -4.12 1.28 6.85
CA GLY A 42 -5.27 1.14 7.73
C GLY A 42 -5.31 2.17 8.86
N ASN A 43 -4.17 2.53 9.42
CA ASN A 43 -4.05 3.51 10.51
C ASN A 43 -3.69 4.93 10.02
N GLY A 44 -3.67 5.15 8.72
CA GLY A 44 -3.39 6.45 8.12
C GLY A 44 -2.27 6.41 7.09
N ILE A 45 -2.19 7.47 6.29
CA ILE A 45 -1.19 7.61 5.24
C ILE A 45 -0.06 8.46 5.80
N THR A 46 1.04 7.83 6.17
CA THR A 46 2.19 8.47 6.82
C THR A 46 3.44 8.54 5.94
N GLY A 47 3.41 7.86 4.80
CA GLY A 47 4.54 7.86 3.88
C GLY A 47 4.70 9.18 3.13
N SER A 48 5.94 9.47 2.73
CA SER A 48 6.25 10.62 1.88
C SER A 48 6.12 10.25 0.39
N GLU A 49 6.04 11.27 -0.46
CA GLU A 49 6.09 11.10 -1.91
C GLU A 49 7.26 10.23 -2.35
N LYS A 50 8.45 10.50 -1.79
CA LYS A 50 9.67 9.74 -2.11
C LYS A 50 9.55 8.26 -1.75
N VAL A 51 8.95 7.94 -0.62
CA VAL A 51 8.76 6.55 -0.17
C VAL A 51 7.81 5.81 -1.10
N PHE A 52 6.67 6.42 -1.45
CA PHE A 52 5.69 5.80 -2.35
C PHE A 52 6.26 5.60 -3.76
N SER A 53 6.96 6.61 -4.28
CA SER A 53 7.60 6.51 -5.59
C SER A 53 8.65 5.41 -5.62
N LYS A 54 9.45 5.29 -4.56
CA LYS A 54 10.47 4.24 -4.44
C LYS A 54 9.86 2.85 -4.35
N LEU A 55 8.76 2.71 -3.61
CA LEU A 55 8.03 1.44 -3.56
C LEU A 55 7.55 1.03 -4.96
N GLY A 56 6.99 1.97 -5.71
CA GLY A 56 6.56 1.74 -7.10
C GLY A 56 7.71 1.30 -8.01
N GLU A 57 8.86 1.96 -7.91
CA GLU A 57 10.05 1.60 -8.68
C GLU A 57 10.52 0.18 -8.37
N GLU A 58 10.64 -0.16 -7.09
CA GLU A 58 11.07 -1.48 -6.65
C GLU A 58 10.07 -2.57 -7.04
N ALA A 59 8.77 -2.27 -6.97
CA ALA A 59 7.73 -3.21 -7.41
C ALA A 59 7.86 -3.51 -8.92
N ARG A 60 8.07 -2.50 -9.73
CA ARG A 60 8.29 -2.70 -11.18
C ARG A 60 9.57 -3.49 -11.44
N ARG A 61 10.62 -3.18 -10.71
CA ARG A 61 11.91 -3.86 -10.84
C ARG A 61 11.81 -5.37 -10.55
N HIS A 62 11.01 -5.74 -9.55
CA HIS A 62 10.87 -7.12 -9.11
C HIS A 62 9.59 -7.82 -9.60
N GLY A 63 8.81 -7.16 -10.46
CA GLY A 63 7.60 -7.75 -11.01
C GLY A 63 6.50 -7.99 -9.99
N ILE A 64 6.39 -7.14 -8.97
CA ILE A 64 5.38 -7.24 -7.91
C ILE A 64 4.20 -6.33 -8.23
N ALA A 65 2.99 -6.88 -8.27
CA ALA A 65 1.76 -6.12 -8.42
C ALA A 65 1.42 -5.42 -7.09
N LEU A 66 0.96 -4.18 -7.16
CA LEU A 66 0.65 -3.38 -5.98
C LEU A 66 -0.85 -3.08 -5.88
N SER A 67 -1.37 -3.13 -4.66
CA SER A 67 -2.66 -2.56 -4.29
C SER A 67 -2.50 -1.69 -3.04
N PHE A 68 -3.52 -0.92 -2.72
CA PHE A 68 -3.48 0.02 -1.60
C PHE A 68 -4.69 -0.20 -0.69
N HIS A 69 -4.44 -0.51 0.58
CA HIS A 69 -5.48 -0.60 1.58
C HIS A 69 -5.66 0.77 2.23
N THR A 70 -6.81 1.39 2.01
CA THR A 70 -7.14 2.71 2.53
C THR A 70 -7.33 2.71 4.04
N PRO A 71 -7.28 3.89 4.70
CA PRO A 71 -7.58 3.98 6.12
C PRO A 71 -8.96 3.41 6.46
N TYR A 72 -9.03 2.63 7.53
CA TYR A 72 -10.27 1.93 7.92
C TYR A 72 -11.39 2.85 8.39
N TYR A 73 -11.06 4.08 8.75
CA TYR A 73 -12.01 5.06 9.28
C TYR A 73 -12.70 5.90 8.19
N ILE A 74 -12.49 5.60 6.92
CA ILE A 74 -13.25 6.22 5.83
C ILE A 74 -14.71 5.80 5.94
N SER A 75 -15.61 6.78 5.98
CA SER A 75 -17.05 6.55 6.10
C SER A 75 -17.82 7.51 5.20
N LEU A 76 -18.37 6.99 4.12
CA LEU A 76 -19.14 7.78 3.15
C LEU A 76 -20.63 7.84 3.48
N SER A 77 -21.09 6.95 4.37
CA SER A 77 -22.50 6.85 4.78
C SER A 77 -22.73 7.24 6.25
N GLY A 78 -21.72 7.81 6.91
CA GLY A 78 -21.83 8.25 8.29
C GLY A 78 -22.84 9.38 8.47
N ILE A 79 -23.44 9.48 9.65
CA ILE A 79 -24.45 10.51 9.99
C ILE A 79 -23.83 11.91 10.03
N ASP A 80 -22.60 12.03 10.54
CA ASP A 80 -21.90 13.31 10.68
C ASP A 80 -21.38 13.81 9.34
N PRO A 81 -21.87 14.98 8.85
CA PRO A 81 -21.42 15.55 7.58
C PRO A 81 -19.92 15.87 7.55
N GLU A 82 -19.34 16.31 8.66
CA GLU A 82 -17.90 16.62 8.73
C GLU A 82 -17.05 15.38 8.52
N LYS A 83 -17.45 14.25 9.10
CA LYS A 83 -16.76 12.97 8.91
C LYS A 83 -16.86 12.48 7.48
N ARG A 84 -18.02 12.67 6.83
CA ARG A 84 -18.16 12.34 5.40
C ARG A 84 -17.21 13.17 4.54
N LEU A 85 -17.12 14.47 4.80
CA LEU A 85 -16.21 15.36 4.07
C LEU A 85 -14.75 15.00 4.30
N LYS A 86 -14.36 14.70 5.55
CA LYS A 86 -13.02 14.23 5.85
C LYS A 86 -12.68 12.93 5.13
N SER A 87 -13.66 12.05 4.97
CA SER A 87 -13.46 10.79 4.24
C SER A 87 -13.08 11.03 2.78
N LEU A 88 -13.59 12.09 2.15
CA LEU A 88 -13.17 12.48 0.80
C LEU A 88 -11.70 12.86 0.75
N ASP A 89 -11.20 13.57 1.77
CA ASP A 89 -9.77 13.91 1.86
C ASP A 89 -8.90 12.67 2.01
N TYR A 90 -9.33 11.71 2.83
CA TYR A 90 -8.61 10.44 3.00
C TYR A 90 -8.57 9.64 1.71
N ILE A 91 -9.68 9.62 0.96
CA ILE A 91 -9.72 8.97 -0.35
C ILE A 91 -8.78 9.67 -1.33
N ALA A 92 -8.80 11.01 -1.38
CA ALA A 92 -7.91 11.79 -2.24
C ALA A 92 -6.44 11.52 -1.94
N LYS A 93 -6.06 11.45 -0.67
CA LYS A 93 -4.70 11.09 -0.25
C LYS A 93 -4.34 9.66 -0.63
N SER A 94 -5.29 8.74 -0.50
CA SER A 94 -5.09 7.34 -0.90
C SER A 94 -4.84 7.22 -2.41
N LEU A 95 -5.62 7.96 -3.21
CA LEU A 95 -5.43 8.01 -4.66
C LEU A 95 -4.08 8.62 -5.03
N TRP A 96 -3.67 9.68 -4.35
CA TRP A 96 -2.36 10.29 -4.56
C TRP A 96 -1.22 9.30 -4.29
N ALA A 97 -1.24 8.63 -3.12
CA ALA A 97 -0.23 7.66 -2.76
C ALA A 97 -0.23 6.47 -3.71
N SER A 98 -1.41 5.96 -4.04
CA SER A 98 -1.60 4.87 -5.00
C SER A 98 -1.05 5.21 -6.39
N HIS A 99 -1.30 6.43 -6.85
CA HIS A 99 -0.76 6.92 -8.12
C HIS A 99 0.77 6.92 -8.11
N LEU A 100 1.39 7.45 -7.06
CA LEU A 100 2.85 7.47 -6.93
C LEU A 100 3.46 6.07 -6.93
N MET A 101 2.78 5.12 -6.29
CA MET A 101 3.20 3.72 -6.25
C MET A 101 2.97 2.98 -7.57
N GLY A 102 2.07 3.48 -8.41
CA GLY A 102 1.60 2.74 -9.57
C GLY A 102 0.72 1.55 -9.21
N ALA A 103 -0.01 1.64 -8.10
CA ALA A 103 -0.96 0.59 -7.70
C ALA A 103 -2.23 0.68 -8.57
N ASP A 104 -2.74 -0.48 -8.95
CA ASP A 104 -3.92 -0.58 -9.84
C ASP A 104 -5.24 -0.51 -9.08
N THR A 105 -5.22 -0.74 -7.78
CA THR A 105 -6.43 -0.90 -6.97
C THR A 105 -6.25 -0.25 -5.59
N ILE A 106 -7.30 0.42 -5.15
CA ILE A 106 -7.41 0.89 -3.78
C ILE A 106 -8.65 0.33 -3.11
#